data_f82f3d0d6885d2aebec33ca80422f1c0
#
_entry.id   f82f3d0d6885d2aebec33ca80422f1c0
#
_cell.length_a   1.000
_cell.length_b   1.000
_cell.length_c   1.000
_cell.angle_alpha   90.00
_cell.angle_beta   90.00
_cell.angle_gamma   90.00
#
_symmetry.space_group_name_H-M   'P 1'
#
loop_
_entity.id
_entity.type
_entity.pdbx_description
1 polymer ?
#
loop_
_entity_poly.entity_id
_entity_poly.type
_entity_poly.pdbx_seq_one_letter_code
_entity_poly.pdbx_strand_id
1 'polypeptide(L)'
;MLQKIILLLILSFFYLSNCFANEIFLSLKKSKVNVRYGPSLESPIKYVYKKINLPIKQIDKNENFRRIIDVKNNSGWIHVSQLKQINSIIPLKDKILFQKPSNFSKP
;
A
#
# COMPACT_ATOMS: atom_id res chain seq x y z
N MET A 1 -37.87 -11.48 17.94
CA MET A 1 -37.22 -12.23 16.87
C MET A 1 -36.96 -11.37 15.64
N LEU A 2 -37.99 -10.71 15.15
CA LEU A 2 -37.84 -9.88 13.96
C LEU A 2 -36.85 -8.74 14.17
N GLN A 3 -36.85 -8.16 15.37
CA GLN A 3 -35.96 -7.05 15.70
C GLN A 3 -34.49 -7.47 15.70
N LYS A 4 -34.20 -8.70 16.11
CA LYS A 4 -32.83 -9.21 16.10
C LYS A 4 -32.31 -9.44 14.69
N ILE A 5 -33.19 -9.86 13.81
CA ILE A 5 -32.82 -10.07 12.40
C ILE A 5 -32.53 -8.75 11.73
N ILE A 6 -33.31 -7.72 12.00
CA ILE A 6 -33.12 -6.39 11.46
C ILE A 6 -31.79 -5.82 11.97
N LEU A 7 -31.49 -6.01 13.24
CA LEU A 7 -30.23 -5.54 13.82
C LEU A 7 -29.02 -6.20 13.16
N LEU A 8 -29.12 -7.50 12.91
CA LEU A 8 -28.05 -8.22 12.22
C LEU A 8 -27.83 -7.72 10.80
N LEU A 9 -28.91 -7.39 10.11
CA LEU A 9 -28.82 -6.84 8.76
C LEU A 9 -28.15 -5.48 8.75
N ILE A 10 -28.46 -4.65 9.73
CA ILE A 10 -27.83 -3.33 9.86
C ILE A 10 -26.35 -3.47 10.13
N LEU A 11 -25.97 -4.37 11.02
CA LEU A 11 -24.56 -4.63 11.32
C LEU A 11 -23.80 -5.12 10.09
N SER A 12 -24.45 -5.97 9.30
CA SER A 12 -23.85 -6.46 8.06
C SER A 12 -23.60 -5.32 7.08
N PHE A 13 -24.49 -4.36 7.03
CA PHE A 13 -24.31 -3.18 6.18
C PHE A 13 -23.10 -2.36 6.59
N PHE A 14 -22.87 -2.19 7.87
CA PHE A 14 -21.70 -1.48 8.36
C PHE A 14 -20.40 -2.16 7.97
N TYR A 15 -20.36 -3.47 8.04
CA TYR A 15 -19.17 -4.21 7.64
C TYR A 15 -18.88 -4.06 6.15
N LEU A 16 -19.91 -4.03 5.33
CA LEU A 16 -19.75 -3.87 3.89
C LEU A 16 -19.18 -2.50 3.55
N SER A 17 -19.60 -1.45 4.25
CA SER A 17 -19.11 -0.11 3.97
C SER A 17 -17.61 0.05 4.26
N ASN A 18 -17.07 -0.78 5.13
CA ASN A 18 -15.65 -0.74 5.43
C ASN A 18 -14.79 -1.34 4.32
N CYS A 19 -15.39 -2.05 3.39
CA CYS A 19 -14.66 -2.63 2.27
C CYS A 19 -14.24 -1.60 1.24
N PHE A 20 -14.72 -0.38 1.34
CA PHE A 20 -14.43 0.68 0.37
C PHE A 20 -13.42 1.69 0.89
N ALA A 21 -12.62 1.28 1.88
CA ALA A 21 -11.55 2.14 2.36
C ALA A 21 -10.54 2.41 1.24
N ASN A 22 -10.08 3.65 1.15
CA ASN A 22 -9.10 4.05 0.15
C ASN A 22 -7.75 3.38 0.42
N GLU A 23 -7.11 2.94 -0.64
CA GLU A 23 -5.78 2.38 -0.56
C GLU A 23 -4.75 3.46 -0.88
N ILE A 24 -3.64 3.44 -0.18
CA ILE A 24 -2.56 4.39 -0.37
C ILE A 24 -1.40 3.68 -1.04
N PHE A 25 -0.99 4.19 -2.19
CA PHE A 25 0.14 3.63 -2.92
C PHE A 25 1.31 4.59 -2.88
N LEU A 26 2.48 4.01 -2.70
CA LEU A 26 3.74 4.74 -2.61
C LEU A 26 4.74 4.10 -3.55
N SER A 27 5.84 4.80 -3.81
CA SER A 27 6.95 4.20 -4.53
C SER A 27 8.25 4.50 -3.81
N LEU A 28 9.25 3.69 -4.08
CA LEU A 28 10.55 3.87 -3.48
C LEU A 28 11.27 5.04 -4.13
N LYS A 29 11.77 5.93 -3.31
CA LYS A 29 12.44 7.15 -3.75
C LYS A 29 13.90 6.90 -4.09
N LYS A 30 14.48 5.84 -3.55
CA LYS A 30 15.90 5.55 -3.67
C LYS A 30 16.13 4.16 -4.26
N SER A 31 17.32 3.94 -4.78
CA SER A 31 17.70 2.66 -5.36
C SER A 31 18.05 1.60 -4.32
N LYS A 32 18.16 2.00 -3.07
CA LYS A 32 18.42 1.08 -1.97
C LYS A 32 17.61 1.53 -0.76
N VAL A 33 16.68 0.70 -0.32
CA VAL A 33 15.77 1.04 0.76
C VAL A 33 15.72 -0.10 1.76
N ASN A 34 16.01 0.22 3.01
CA ASN A 34 15.98 -0.75 4.10
C ASN A 34 14.56 -0.94 4.59
N VAL A 35 14.12 -2.19 4.67
CA VAL A 35 12.83 -2.55 5.23
C VAL A 35 13.08 -3.22 6.57
N ARG A 36 12.43 -2.71 7.62
CA ARG A 36 12.71 -3.14 8.99
C ARG A 36 11.55 -3.92 9.58
N TYR A 37 11.86 -4.67 10.62
CA TYR A 37 10.82 -5.44 11.31
C TYR A 37 9.88 -4.56 12.12
N GLY A 38 10.33 -3.37 12.54
CA GLY A 38 9.52 -2.47 13.33
C GLY A 38 9.67 -1.01 12.92
N PRO A 39 8.81 -0.13 13.42
CA PRO A 39 8.80 1.28 13.04
C PRO A 39 9.84 2.10 13.80
N SER A 40 11.11 1.72 13.70
CA SER A 40 12.18 2.39 14.38
C SER A 40 13.48 2.17 13.62
N LEU A 41 14.38 3.16 13.65
CA LEU A 41 15.71 3.02 13.06
C LEU A 41 16.55 2.00 13.80
N GLU A 42 16.18 1.68 15.02
CA GLU A 42 16.87 0.67 15.82
C GLU A 42 16.36 -0.74 15.54
N SER A 43 15.25 -0.85 14.85
CA SER A 43 14.70 -2.16 14.51
C SER A 43 15.59 -2.84 13.47
N PRO A 44 15.78 -4.15 13.58
CA PRO A 44 16.61 -4.88 12.62
C PRO A 44 16.07 -4.76 11.20
N ILE A 45 16.99 -4.81 10.25
CA ILE A 45 16.63 -4.80 8.83
C ILE A 45 16.12 -6.18 8.45
N LYS A 46 14.95 -6.22 7.86
CA LYS A 46 14.32 -7.46 7.42
C LYS A 46 14.80 -7.86 6.03
N TYR A 47 14.84 -6.90 5.11
CA TYR A 47 15.38 -7.06 3.76
C TYR A 47 15.60 -5.68 3.15
N VAL A 48 16.21 -5.66 1.97
CA VAL A 48 16.56 -4.42 1.29
C VAL A 48 15.99 -4.45 -0.12
N TYR A 49 15.23 -3.43 -0.47
CA TYR A 49 14.82 -3.21 -1.85
C TYR A 49 15.94 -2.53 -2.60
N LYS A 50 16.19 -2.98 -3.83
CA LYS A 50 17.23 -2.40 -4.67
C LYS A 50 16.69 -1.88 -5.98
N LYS A 51 15.45 -1.44 -5.99
CA LYS A 51 14.81 -0.98 -7.21
C LYS A 51 14.08 0.33 -6.96
N ILE A 52 14.60 1.41 -7.53
CA ILE A 52 13.96 2.71 -7.43
C ILE A 52 12.61 2.69 -8.15
N ASN A 53 11.66 3.48 -7.65
CA ASN A 53 10.30 3.61 -8.19
C ASN A 53 9.45 2.34 -8.06
N LEU A 54 9.89 1.38 -7.24
CA LEU A 54 9.08 0.20 -7.00
C LEU A 54 7.76 0.60 -6.33
N PRO A 55 6.61 0.22 -6.90
CA PRO A 55 5.32 0.54 -6.30
C PRO A 55 5.02 -0.40 -5.13
N ILE A 56 4.54 0.17 -4.06
CA ILE A 56 4.16 -0.58 -2.86
C ILE A 56 2.91 0.02 -2.28
N LYS A 57 2.21 -0.75 -1.46
CA LYS A 57 0.98 -0.30 -0.83
C LYS A 57 1.22 -0.07 0.66
N GLN A 58 0.76 1.08 1.15
CA GLN A 58 0.81 1.37 2.58
C GLN A 58 -0.32 0.63 3.28
N ILE A 59 0.01 -0.10 4.33
CA ILE A 59 -1.00 -0.82 5.11
C ILE A 59 -1.09 -0.33 6.55
N ASP A 60 -0.10 0.44 7.01
CA ASP A 60 -0.13 1.00 8.36
C ASP A 60 0.86 2.17 8.42
N LYS A 61 0.77 2.96 9.47
CA LYS A 61 1.72 4.04 9.71
C LYS A 61 1.95 4.22 11.20
N ASN A 62 3.15 4.64 11.54
CA ASN A 62 3.54 4.94 12.90
C ASN A 62 4.59 6.04 12.86
N GLU A 63 4.17 7.27 13.20
CA GLU A 63 5.05 8.44 13.17
C GLU A 63 5.72 8.61 11.81
N ASN A 64 7.05 8.46 11.75
CA ASN A 64 7.81 8.66 10.52
C ASN A 64 8.03 7.38 9.73
N PHE A 65 7.33 6.31 10.08
CA PHE A 65 7.44 5.03 9.41
C PHE A 65 6.12 4.63 8.78
N ARG A 66 6.25 3.89 7.70
CA ARG A 66 5.08 3.34 6.98
C ARG A 66 5.27 1.85 6.86
N ARG A 67 4.26 1.09 7.25
CA ARG A 67 4.25 -0.33 7.00
C ARG A 67 3.70 -0.55 5.59
N ILE A 68 4.47 -1.28 4.79
CA ILE A 68 4.13 -1.46 3.39
C ILE A 68 4.04 -2.95 3.06
N ILE A 69 3.40 -3.23 1.94
CA ILE A 69 3.35 -4.57 1.40
C ILE A 69 3.58 -4.48 -0.11
N ASP A 70 4.37 -5.41 -0.64
CA ASP A 70 4.65 -5.45 -2.07
C ASP A 70 3.77 -6.50 -2.76
N VAL A 71 3.95 -6.62 -4.08
CA VAL A 71 3.13 -7.52 -4.87
C VAL A 71 3.37 -8.99 -4.53
N LYS A 72 4.47 -9.30 -3.88
CA LYS A 72 4.80 -10.66 -3.46
C LYS A 72 4.40 -10.94 -2.03
N ASN A 73 3.61 -10.04 -1.43
CA ASN A 73 3.13 -10.14 -0.05
C ASN A 73 4.22 -10.00 1.01
N ASN A 74 5.36 -9.45 0.65
CA ASN A 74 6.38 -9.11 1.64
C ASN A 74 6.02 -7.79 2.28
N SER A 75 6.07 -7.71 3.60
CA SER A 75 5.73 -6.50 4.33
C SER A 75 6.81 -6.13 5.32
N GLY A 76 6.81 -4.87 5.71
CA GLY A 76 7.75 -4.35 6.69
C GLY A 76 7.65 -2.85 6.79
N TRP A 77 8.53 -2.25 7.57
CA TRP A 77 8.48 -0.83 7.90
C TRP A 77 9.59 -0.07 7.17
N ILE A 78 9.22 1.04 6.54
CA ILE A 78 10.14 1.92 5.80
C ILE A 78 9.99 3.33 6.33
N HIS A 79 11.12 4.03 6.50
CA HIS A 79 11.10 5.43 6.88
C HIS A 79 10.55 6.29 5.74
N VAL A 80 9.78 7.32 6.09
CA VAL A 80 9.11 8.15 5.08
C VAL A 80 10.09 8.86 4.14
N SER A 81 11.31 9.11 4.58
CA SER A 81 12.32 9.74 3.72
C SER A 81 12.70 8.90 2.51
N GLN A 82 12.38 7.61 2.54
CA GLN A 82 12.69 6.69 1.45
C GLN A 82 11.53 6.50 0.49
N LEU A 83 10.42 7.17 0.75
CA LEU A 83 9.17 6.95 0.03
C LEU A 83 8.71 8.23 -0.64
N LYS A 84 8.01 8.07 -1.75
CA LYS A 84 7.30 9.18 -2.37
C LYS A 84 5.88 8.73 -2.71
N GLN A 85 4.97 9.69 -2.69
CA GLN A 85 3.58 9.39 -2.96
C GLN A 85 3.35 9.30 -4.46
N ILE A 86 2.53 8.34 -4.86
CA ILE A 86 2.11 8.21 -6.24
C ILE A 86 0.86 9.07 -6.40
N ASN A 87 0.99 10.14 -7.19
CA ASN A 87 -0.09 11.11 -7.30
C ASN A 87 -1.20 10.70 -8.24
N SER A 88 -0.89 9.90 -9.23
CA SER A 88 -1.92 9.47 -10.15
C SER A 88 -2.46 8.14 -9.67
N ILE A 89 -3.66 8.21 -9.10
CA ILE A 89 -4.33 7.00 -8.67
C ILE A 89 -5.16 6.49 -9.81
N ILE A 90 -4.49 6.08 -10.82
CA ILE A 90 -5.13 5.29 -11.84
C ILE A 90 -5.23 3.90 -11.26
N PRO A 91 -6.36 3.24 -11.39
CA PRO A 91 -6.44 1.87 -10.92
C PRO A 91 -5.25 1.09 -11.44
N LEU A 92 -4.54 0.49 -10.54
CA LEU A 92 -3.28 -0.13 -10.86
C LEU A 92 -3.41 -1.18 -11.96
N LYS A 93 -4.51 -1.89 -11.96
CA LYS A 93 -4.73 -2.90 -12.97
C LYS A 93 -4.94 -2.31 -14.36
N ASP A 94 -5.56 -1.15 -14.47
CA ASP A 94 -5.70 -0.49 -15.76
C ASP A 94 -4.35 -0.05 -16.29
N LYS A 95 -3.53 0.44 -15.42
CA LYS A 95 -2.20 0.87 -15.79
C LYS A 95 -1.35 -0.30 -16.26
N ILE A 96 -1.46 -1.42 -15.62
CA ILE A 96 -0.74 -2.61 -16.01
C ILE A 96 -1.20 -3.11 -17.38
N LEU A 97 -2.49 -3.05 -17.63
CA LEU A 97 -3.05 -3.53 -18.89
C LEU A 97 -2.66 -2.67 -20.08
N PHE A 98 -2.50 -1.38 -19.87
CA PHE A 98 -2.22 -0.44 -20.95
C PHE A 98 -0.78 -0.06 -21.06
N GLN A 99 -0.01 -0.69 -20.33
CA GLN A 99 1.37 -0.37 -20.40
C GLN A 99 2.02 -1.12 -21.49
N LYS A 100 1.85 -0.64 -22.35
CA LYS A 100 2.29 -1.17 -23.45
C LYS A 100 2.89 -0.17 -24.19
N PRO A 101 2.51 0.37 -23.73
CA PRO A 101 2.72 1.13 -23.98
C PRO A 101 2.61 1.94 -24.15
N SER A 102 2.70 2.28 -24.37
CA SER A 102 2.63 2.87 -24.43
C SER A 102 2.65 3.56 -24.32
N ASN A 103 2.85 3.57 -24.38
CA ASN A 103 2.85 3.81 -24.25
C ASN A 103 2.87 4.21 -23.93
N PHE A 104 3.17 4.15 -23.98
CA PHE A 104 3.23 4.18 -23.77
C PHE A 104 3.31 4.74 -23.98
N SER A 105 3.28 4.92 -24.27
CA SER A 105 3.40 5.11 -24.55
C SER A 105 3.34 5.94 -25.08
N LYS A 106 3.29 6.58 -25.11
CA LYS A 106 3.28 7.00 -25.47
C LYS A 106 3.21 7.43 -25.56
N PRO A 107 3.28 7.82 -25.68
CA PRO A 107 3.40 7.92 -25.63
C PRO A 107 3.41 7.91 -25.68
#